data_9361bc99a2748065cd9031ee711b6493
#
_entry.id   9361bc99a2748065cd9031ee711b6493
#
_cell.length_a   1.000
_cell.length_b   1.000
_cell.length_c   1.000
_cell.angle_alpha   90.00
_cell.angle_beta   90.00
_cell.angle_gamma   90.00
#
_symmetry.space_group_name_H-M   'P 1'
#
loop_
_entity.id
_entity.type
_entity.pdbx_description
1 polymer ?
#
loop_
_entity_poly.entity_id
_entity_poly.type
_entity_poly.pdbx_seq_one_letter_code
_entity_poly.pdbx_strand_id
1 'polypeptide(L)'
;QRQMCIRDRKKNQVLSVNIFEQQGIIAKADAIKAGLKASTWHELETRGKFDKNDKLSFVSDDMLILGCDIGSETHYVRAIDTRGRELSKSAFGFSNTAEGFESMLDWSAKLAAANDKKQIVLGLEPTGHYWFCLTTWLVAKGISVVQVNPYAVKQTKEVEDNSQLKDDIKDPKLIANLVKDGNFGMPYLPEKLYADIRRLSMFRDQLNEDRIRNLNRLHREMKLSLIHI
;
A
#
# COMPACT_ATOMS: atom_id res chain seq x y z
N GLN A 1 -18.73 10.52 39.39
CA GLN A 1 -18.65 10.30 37.92
C GLN A 1 -17.20 10.11 37.44
N ARG A 2 -16.20 10.90 37.91
CA ARG A 2 -14.79 10.74 37.52
C ARG A 2 -14.14 9.40 37.94
N GLN A 3 -14.54 8.86 39.10
CA GLN A 3 -14.01 7.57 39.59
C GLN A 3 -14.56 6.36 38.80
N MET A 4 -15.79 6.43 38.28
CA MET A 4 -16.38 5.39 37.44
C MET A 4 -15.64 5.24 36.11
N CYS A 5 -15.30 6.35 35.44
CA CYS A 5 -14.56 6.33 34.18
C CYS A 5 -13.13 5.73 34.30
N ILE A 6 -12.46 5.91 35.45
CA ILE A 6 -11.12 5.35 35.69
C ILE A 6 -11.19 3.84 35.94
N ARG A 7 -12.25 3.37 36.63
CA ARG A 7 -12.45 1.95 36.94
C ARG A 7 -12.79 1.15 35.69
N ASP A 8 -13.62 1.70 34.79
CA ASP A 8 -13.98 1.08 33.51
C ASP A 8 -12.80 1.08 32.53
N ARG A 9 -11.99 2.14 32.54
CA ARG A 9 -10.78 2.20 31.71
C ARG A 9 -9.74 1.13 32.12
N LYS A 10 -9.57 0.88 33.43
CA LYS A 10 -8.69 -0.18 33.94
C LYS A 10 -9.23 -1.59 33.61
N LYS A 11 -10.55 -1.82 33.73
CA LYS A 11 -11.18 -3.10 33.36
C LYS A 11 -11.01 -3.40 31.86
N ASN A 12 -11.22 -2.42 31.00
CA ASN A 12 -11.04 -2.59 29.54
C ASN A 12 -9.59 -2.79 29.16
N GLN A 13 -8.63 -2.16 29.86
CA GLN A 13 -7.20 -2.43 29.68
C GLN A 13 -6.81 -3.86 30.06
N VAL A 14 -7.32 -4.36 31.18
CA VAL A 14 -7.01 -5.73 31.66
C VAL A 14 -7.65 -6.79 30.73
N LEU A 15 -8.87 -6.56 30.22
CA LEU A 15 -9.50 -7.45 29.25
C LEU A 15 -8.76 -7.50 27.92
N SER A 16 -8.26 -6.35 27.42
CA SER A 16 -7.48 -6.28 26.19
C SER A 16 -6.13 -6.97 26.34
N VAL A 17 -5.44 -6.81 27.47
CA VAL A 17 -4.17 -7.48 27.74
C VAL A 17 -4.35 -8.99 27.77
N ASN A 18 -5.38 -9.51 28.42
CA ASN A 18 -5.66 -10.96 28.48
C ASN A 18 -5.92 -11.58 27.09
N ILE A 19 -6.63 -10.89 26.19
CA ILE A 19 -6.86 -11.37 24.81
C ILE A 19 -5.55 -11.42 24.04
N PHE A 20 -4.70 -10.41 24.16
CA PHE A 20 -3.39 -10.37 23.49
C PHE A 20 -2.41 -11.42 24.03
N GLU A 21 -2.42 -11.69 25.34
CA GLU A 21 -1.63 -12.75 25.97
C GLU A 21 -2.09 -14.15 25.50
N GLN A 22 -3.40 -14.41 25.48
CA GLN A 22 -3.97 -15.68 25.03
C GLN A 22 -3.63 -15.99 23.56
N GLN A 23 -3.49 -14.96 22.72
CA GLN A 23 -3.14 -15.12 21.30
C GLN A 23 -1.62 -15.11 21.03
N GLY A 24 -0.80 -15.02 22.05
CA GLY A 24 0.66 -15.00 21.93
C GLY A 24 1.20 -13.77 21.19
N ILE A 25 0.41 -12.69 21.05
CA ILE A 25 0.78 -11.50 20.30
C ILE A 25 1.90 -10.74 21.00
N ILE A 26 1.84 -10.65 22.34
CA ILE A 26 2.87 -9.97 23.14
C ILE A 26 4.20 -10.70 22.99
N ALA A 27 4.21 -12.04 23.11
CA ALA A 27 5.42 -12.83 22.94
C ALA A 27 6.04 -12.65 21.53
N LYS A 28 5.22 -12.58 20.48
CA LYS A 28 5.68 -12.32 19.11
C LYS A 28 6.26 -10.89 18.98
N ALA A 29 5.62 -9.90 19.56
CA ALA A 29 6.11 -8.52 19.55
C ALA A 29 7.46 -8.39 20.29
N ASP A 30 7.61 -9.07 21.42
CA ASP A 30 8.85 -9.06 22.20
C ASP A 30 9.98 -9.83 21.48
N ALA A 31 9.67 -10.93 20.80
CA ALA A 31 10.61 -11.64 19.95
C ALA A 31 11.11 -10.77 18.78
N ILE A 32 10.21 -10.03 18.12
CA ILE A 32 10.58 -9.08 17.07
C ILE A 32 11.46 -7.96 17.61
N LYS A 33 11.10 -7.37 18.76
CA LYS A 33 11.92 -6.34 19.43
C LYS A 33 13.31 -6.85 19.83
N ALA A 34 13.40 -8.07 20.34
CA ALA A 34 14.67 -8.69 20.70
C ALA A 34 15.54 -8.91 19.45
N GLY A 35 14.96 -9.39 18.35
CA GLY A 35 15.64 -9.57 17.08
C GLY A 35 16.16 -8.25 16.50
N LEU A 36 15.36 -7.17 16.54
CA LEU A 36 15.78 -5.84 16.09
C LEU A 36 16.90 -5.24 16.96
N LYS A 37 16.87 -5.46 18.27
CA LYS A 37 17.95 -5.01 19.17
C LYS A 37 19.26 -5.76 18.98
N ALA A 38 19.19 -7.03 18.58
CA ALA A 38 20.35 -7.86 18.34
C ALA A 38 21.02 -7.58 16.98
N SER A 39 20.29 -6.98 16.03
CA SER A 39 20.82 -6.67 14.70
C SER A 39 21.64 -5.38 14.72
N THR A 40 22.87 -5.43 14.19
CA THR A 40 23.70 -4.24 13.99
C THR A 40 23.24 -3.43 12.77
N TRP A 41 23.51 -2.12 12.73
CA TRP A 41 23.26 -1.27 11.57
C TRP A 41 23.96 -1.79 10.32
N HIS A 42 25.16 -2.35 10.47
CA HIS A 42 25.91 -2.94 9.37
C HIS A 42 25.22 -4.16 8.76
N GLU A 43 24.63 -5.04 9.59
CA GLU A 43 23.85 -6.19 9.11
C GLU A 43 22.59 -5.77 8.38
N LEU A 44 21.87 -4.76 8.91
CA LEU A 44 20.67 -4.22 8.28
C LEU A 44 21.00 -3.56 6.94
N GLU A 45 22.10 -2.79 6.87
CA GLU A 45 22.57 -2.18 5.65
C GLU A 45 23.02 -3.21 4.61
N THR A 46 23.70 -4.26 5.05
CA THR A 46 24.16 -5.35 4.17
C THR A 46 22.95 -6.10 3.57
N ARG A 47 21.96 -6.43 4.38
CA ARG A 47 20.71 -7.04 3.90
C ARG A 47 20.03 -6.16 2.85
N GLY A 48 19.93 -4.85 3.10
CA GLY A 48 19.33 -3.90 2.15
C GLY A 48 20.06 -3.82 0.81
N LYS A 49 21.38 -3.97 0.78
CA LYS A 49 22.19 -3.98 -0.46
C LYS A 49 21.94 -5.24 -1.30
N PHE A 50 21.89 -6.40 -0.68
CA PHE A 50 21.62 -7.67 -1.38
C PHE A 50 20.16 -7.82 -1.80
N ASP A 51 19.23 -7.23 -1.07
CA ASP A 51 17.80 -7.24 -1.39
C ASP A 51 17.50 -6.71 -2.82
N LYS A 52 18.29 -5.78 -3.34
CA LYS A 52 18.12 -5.28 -4.70
C LYS A 52 18.49 -6.32 -5.76
N ASN A 53 19.51 -7.13 -5.55
CA ASN A 53 19.90 -8.19 -6.49
C ASN A 53 18.81 -9.28 -6.53
N ASP A 54 18.23 -9.64 -5.39
CA ASP A 54 17.12 -10.59 -5.32
C ASP A 54 15.89 -10.07 -6.05
N LYS A 55 15.60 -8.77 -5.93
CA LYS A 55 14.51 -8.11 -6.67
C LYS A 55 14.75 -8.09 -8.18
N LEU A 56 15.97 -7.84 -8.61
CA LEU A 56 16.34 -7.89 -10.04
C LEU A 56 16.24 -9.33 -10.56
N SER A 57 16.63 -10.32 -9.76
CA SER A 57 16.51 -11.75 -10.11
C SER A 57 15.04 -12.22 -10.16
N PHE A 58 14.15 -11.57 -9.41
CA PHE A 58 12.71 -11.83 -9.49
C PHE A 58 12.12 -11.44 -10.84
N VAL A 59 12.65 -10.39 -11.49
CA VAL A 59 12.18 -9.90 -12.79
C VAL A 59 12.81 -10.71 -13.89
N SER A 60 12.13 -11.76 -14.35
CA SER A 60 12.62 -12.65 -15.43
C SER A 60 12.17 -12.22 -16.81
N ASP A 61 12.90 -12.64 -17.86
CA ASP A 61 12.63 -12.24 -19.26
C ASP A 61 11.27 -12.70 -19.80
N ASP A 62 10.66 -13.70 -19.19
CA ASP A 62 9.33 -14.21 -19.52
C ASP A 62 8.19 -13.50 -18.75
N MET A 63 8.48 -12.45 -18.00
CA MET A 63 7.48 -11.64 -17.31
C MET A 63 6.90 -10.54 -18.19
N LEU A 64 5.58 -10.35 -18.07
CA LEU A 64 4.86 -9.14 -18.43
C LEU A 64 4.78 -8.23 -17.21
N ILE A 65 5.37 -7.04 -17.29
CA ILE A 65 5.37 -6.07 -16.20
C ILE A 65 4.24 -5.09 -16.44
N LEU A 66 3.32 -5.05 -15.50
CA LEU A 66 2.19 -4.13 -15.48
C LEU A 66 2.48 -3.04 -14.44
N GLY A 67 2.44 -1.78 -14.84
CA GLY A 67 2.42 -0.66 -13.89
C GLY A 67 0.99 -0.14 -13.79
N CYS A 68 0.50 0.03 -12.57
CA CYS A 68 -0.87 0.43 -12.29
C CYS A 68 -0.91 1.68 -11.42
N ASP A 69 -1.56 2.72 -11.92
CA ASP A 69 -1.97 3.88 -11.14
C ASP A 69 -3.34 3.63 -10.52
N ILE A 70 -3.43 3.83 -9.21
CA ILE A 70 -4.59 3.47 -8.40
C ILE A 70 -5.47 4.71 -8.17
N GLY A 71 -6.65 4.71 -8.77
CA GLY A 71 -7.71 5.66 -8.47
C GLY A 71 -8.78 5.09 -7.52
N SER A 72 -9.70 5.92 -7.07
CA SER A 72 -10.81 5.49 -6.20
C SER A 72 -11.84 4.63 -6.93
N GLU A 73 -12.18 5.01 -8.17
CA GLU A 73 -13.21 4.35 -8.97
C GLU A 73 -12.62 3.65 -10.20
N THR A 74 -11.60 4.24 -10.80
CA THR A 74 -10.96 3.73 -12.01
C THR A 74 -9.45 3.67 -11.81
N HIS A 75 -8.87 2.55 -12.21
CA HIS A 75 -7.43 2.32 -12.24
C HIS A 75 -6.94 2.35 -13.68
N TYR A 76 -5.69 2.77 -13.88
CA TYR A 76 -5.04 2.78 -15.18
C TYR A 76 -3.80 1.89 -15.18
N VAL A 77 -3.66 1.05 -16.19
CA VAL A 77 -2.53 0.10 -16.30
C VAL A 77 -1.85 0.20 -17.65
N ARG A 78 -0.52 0.08 -17.65
CA ARG A 78 0.30 -0.09 -18.85
C ARG A 78 1.20 -1.31 -18.71
N ALA A 79 1.54 -1.89 -19.86
CA ALA A 79 2.35 -3.10 -19.94
C ALA A 79 3.67 -2.82 -20.65
N ILE A 80 4.78 -3.27 -20.02
CA ILE A 80 6.12 -3.26 -20.60
C ILE A 80 6.76 -4.65 -20.51
N ASP A 81 7.82 -4.86 -21.27
CA ASP A 81 8.71 -6.00 -21.05
C ASP A 81 9.89 -5.66 -20.12
N THR A 82 10.73 -6.64 -19.81
CA THR A 82 11.93 -6.49 -18.98
C THR A 82 13.00 -5.58 -19.58
N ARG A 83 12.93 -5.31 -20.88
CA ARG A 83 13.80 -4.34 -21.57
C ARG A 83 13.22 -2.92 -21.58
N GLY A 84 12.00 -2.74 -21.03
CA GLY A 84 11.31 -1.46 -21.01
C GLY A 84 10.57 -1.12 -22.31
N ARG A 85 10.40 -2.08 -23.24
CA ARG A 85 9.58 -1.86 -24.44
C ARG A 85 8.12 -1.83 -24.05
N GLU A 86 7.39 -0.84 -24.53
CA GLU A 86 5.96 -0.73 -24.33
C GLU A 86 5.22 -1.79 -25.16
N LEU A 87 4.48 -2.66 -24.49
CA LEU A 87 3.67 -3.69 -25.12
C LEU A 87 2.21 -3.25 -25.28
N SER A 88 1.79 -2.22 -24.54
CA SER A 88 0.50 -1.57 -24.70
C SER A 88 0.64 -0.21 -25.39
N LYS A 89 -0.20 0.06 -26.40
CA LYS A 89 -0.20 1.35 -27.13
C LYS A 89 -0.69 2.52 -26.28
N SER A 90 -1.61 2.24 -25.34
CA SER A 90 -2.22 3.21 -24.44
C SER A 90 -2.41 2.60 -23.07
N ALA A 91 -2.71 3.43 -22.08
CA ALA A 91 -3.16 2.95 -20.78
C ALA A 91 -4.53 2.28 -20.92
N PHE A 92 -4.73 1.16 -20.24
CA PHE A 92 -5.99 0.46 -20.14
C PHE A 92 -6.67 0.87 -18.82
N GLY A 93 -7.85 1.48 -18.92
CA GLY A 93 -8.65 1.87 -17.76
C GLY A 93 -9.61 0.75 -17.36
N PHE A 94 -9.71 0.48 -16.05
CA PHE A 94 -10.66 -0.50 -15.52
C PHE A 94 -11.23 -0.04 -14.18
N SER A 95 -12.48 -0.44 -13.89
CA SER A 95 -13.17 -0.06 -12.66
C SER A 95 -12.64 -0.81 -11.43
N ASN A 96 -12.75 -0.20 -10.25
CA ASN A 96 -12.40 -0.82 -8.96
C ASN A 96 -13.51 -1.80 -8.51
N THR A 97 -13.85 -2.76 -9.36
CA THR A 97 -14.84 -3.82 -9.15
C THR A 97 -14.28 -5.17 -9.60
N ALA A 98 -14.92 -6.27 -9.18
CA ALA A 98 -14.48 -7.61 -9.57
C ALA A 98 -14.49 -7.79 -11.11
N GLU A 99 -15.50 -7.28 -11.80
CA GLU A 99 -15.61 -7.31 -13.25
C GLU A 99 -14.51 -6.49 -13.94
N GLY A 100 -14.15 -5.33 -13.34
CA GLY A 100 -13.04 -4.52 -13.82
C GLY A 100 -11.70 -5.24 -13.67
N PHE A 101 -11.50 -5.94 -12.56
CA PHE A 101 -10.28 -6.72 -12.32
C PHE A 101 -10.17 -7.91 -13.30
N GLU A 102 -11.28 -8.62 -13.58
CA GLU A 102 -11.32 -9.68 -14.58
C GLU A 102 -11.01 -9.14 -15.96
N SER A 103 -11.61 -8.02 -16.36
CA SER A 103 -11.34 -7.35 -17.63
C SER A 103 -9.86 -6.98 -17.80
N MET A 104 -9.23 -6.45 -16.75
CA MET A 104 -7.80 -6.13 -16.75
C MET A 104 -6.96 -7.40 -16.88
N LEU A 105 -7.31 -8.48 -16.18
CA LEU A 105 -6.58 -9.74 -16.24
C LEU A 105 -6.69 -10.37 -17.63
N ASP A 106 -7.86 -10.39 -18.26
CA ASP A 106 -8.09 -10.88 -19.62
C ASP A 106 -7.28 -10.06 -20.64
N TRP A 107 -7.26 -8.74 -20.49
CA TRP A 107 -6.46 -7.86 -21.33
C TRP A 107 -4.96 -8.17 -21.17
N SER A 108 -4.48 -8.32 -19.95
CA SER A 108 -3.07 -8.64 -19.67
C SER A 108 -2.67 -10.02 -20.16
N ALA A 109 -3.55 -11.02 -20.04
CA ALA A 109 -3.32 -12.37 -20.56
C ALA A 109 -3.20 -12.40 -22.09
N LYS A 110 -4.03 -11.63 -22.81
CA LYS A 110 -3.93 -11.47 -24.28
C LYS A 110 -2.61 -10.84 -24.69
N LEU A 111 -2.15 -9.81 -23.95
CA LEU A 111 -0.85 -9.18 -24.19
C LEU A 111 0.31 -10.14 -23.89
N ALA A 112 0.24 -10.89 -22.81
CA ALA A 112 1.24 -11.88 -22.44
C ALA A 112 1.37 -12.94 -23.53
N ALA A 113 0.26 -13.51 -23.99
CA ALA A 113 0.24 -14.50 -25.07
C ALA A 113 0.79 -13.95 -26.40
N ALA A 114 0.47 -12.70 -26.75
CA ALA A 114 0.96 -12.06 -27.98
C ALA A 114 2.46 -11.74 -27.97
N ASN A 115 3.10 -11.73 -26.79
CA ASN A 115 4.52 -11.38 -26.60
C ASN A 115 5.33 -12.51 -25.94
N ASP A 116 4.84 -13.75 -26.00
CA ASP A 116 5.50 -14.95 -25.43
C ASP A 116 5.88 -14.80 -23.94
N LYS A 117 5.04 -14.10 -23.17
CA LYS A 117 5.23 -13.91 -21.72
C LYS A 117 4.41 -14.95 -20.95
N LYS A 118 5.04 -15.58 -19.96
CA LYS A 118 4.43 -16.67 -19.17
C LYS A 118 3.95 -16.22 -17.80
N GLN A 119 4.53 -15.15 -17.28
CA GLN A 119 4.24 -14.64 -15.96
C GLN A 119 3.78 -13.19 -16.04
N ILE A 120 2.95 -12.79 -15.10
CA ILE A 120 2.45 -11.42 -14.97
C ILE A 120 2.83 -10.91 -13.58
N VAL A 121 3.41 -9.73 -13.51
CA VAL A 121 3.63 -8.98 -12.27
C VAL A 121 2.94 -7.63 -12.37
N LEU A 122 2.18 -7.27 -11.33
CA LEU A 122 1.56 -5.95 -11.21
C LEU A 122 2.32 -5.11 -10.20
N GLY A 123 2.90 -4.01 -10.66
CA GLY A 123 3.42 -2.94 -9.80
C GLY A 123 2.38 -1.85 -9.60
N LEU A 124 2.26 -1.38 -8.37
CA LEU A 124 1.33 -0.29 -8.04
C LEU A 124 1.97 0.71 -7.07
N GLU A 125 1.49 1.95 -7.14
CA GLU A 125 1.74 2.94 -6.11
C GLU A 125 0.62 2.86 -5.06
N PRO A 126 0.95 2.66 -3.75
CA PRO A 126 -0.08 2.50 -2.71
C PRO A 126 -0.73 3.84 -2.36
N THR A 127 -1.75 4.24 -3.10
CA THR A 127 -2.54 5.44 -2.83
C THR A 127 -3.70 5.12 -1.91
N GLY A 128 -3.68 5.68 -0.69
CA GLY A 128 -4.73 5.49 0.30
C GLY A 128 -4.98 4.01 0.63
N HIS A 129 -6.23 3.57 0.50
CA HIS A 129 -6.66 2.19 0.75
C HIS A 129 -7.25 1.49 -0.49
N TYR A 130 -7.37 2.19 -1.62
CA TYR A 130 -8.05 1.70 -2.81
C TYR A 130 -7.34 0.51 -3.48
N TRP A 131 -6.04 0.36 -3.26
CA TRP A 131 -5.23 -0.72 -3.81
C TRP A 131 -5.47 -2.08 -3.12
N PHE A 132 -6.02 -2.10 -1.89
CA PHE A 132 -6.19 -3.35 -1.13
C PHE A 132 -7.10 -4.35 -1.82
N CYS A 133 -8.24 -3.91 -2.38
CA CYS A 133 -9.20 -4.78 -3.05
C CYS A 133 -8.55 -5.46 -4.25
N LEU A 134 -7.91 -4.68 -5.12
CA LEU A 134 -7.21 -5.19 -6.31
C LEU A 134 -6.09 -6.16 -5.91
N THR A 135 -5.23 -5.78 -4.95
CA THR A 135 -4.11 -6.62 -4.54
C THR A 135 -4.58 -7.93 -3.92
N THR A 136 -5.55 -7.89 -3.01
CA THR A 136 -6.10 -9.11 -2.39
C THR A 136 -6.69 -10.05 -3.45
N TRP A 137 -7.42 -9.50 -4.42
CA TRP A 137 -8.04 -10.27 -5.48
C TRP A 137 -6.99 -10.92 -6.40
N LEU A 138 -5.94 -10.17 -6.81
CA LEU A 138 -4.86 -10.67 -7.66
C LEU A 138 -4.02 -11.74 -6.97
N VAL A 139 -3.66 -11.53 -5.71
CA VAL A 139 -2.92 -12.52 -4.90
C VAL A 139 -3.72 -13.81 -4.77
N ALA A 140 -5.04 -13.74 -4.57
CA ALA A 140 -5.92 -14.91 -4.54
C ALA A 140 -5.98 -15.66 -5.88
N LYS A 141 -5.71 -14.97 -7.01
CA LYS A 141 -5.57 -15.56 -8.36
C LYS A 141 -4.14 -16.04 -8.67
N GLY A 142 -3.20 -15.92 -7.74
CA GLY A 142 -1.80 -16.32 -7.93
C GLY A 142 -0.95 -15.33 -8.73
N ILE A 143 -1.42 -14.11 -8.94
CA ILE A 143 -0.68 -13.04 -9.62
C ILE A 143 0.22 -12.33 -8.63
N SER A 144 1.48 -12.16 -8.99
CA SER A 144 2.46 -11.42 -8.19
C SER A 144 2.16 -9.92 -8.21
N VAL A 145 2.05 -9.32 -7.01
CA VAL A 145 1.84 -7.88 -6.86
C VAL A 145 3.00 -7.29 -6.07
N VAL A 146 3.53 -6.17 -6.54
CA VAL A 146 4.61 -5.42 -5.89
C VAL A 146 4.25 -3.96 -5.73
N GLN A 147 4.83 -3.30 -4.74
CA GLN A 147 4.59 -1.88 -4.46
C GLN A 147 5.81 -1.04 -4.78
N VAL A 148 5.62 0.08 -5.43
CA VAL A 148 6.65 1.11 -5.61
C VAL A 148 6.50 2.22 -4.58
N ASN A 149 7.64 2.81 -4.19
CA ASN A 149 7.61 3.92 -3.24
C ASN A 149 7.10 5.19 -3.95
N PRO A 150 6.04 5.87 -3.43
CA PRO A 150 5.52 7.12 -3.99
C PRO A 150 6.58 8.21 -4.16
N TYR A 151 7.55 8.26 -3.25
CA TYR A 151 8.67 9.20 -3.38
C TYR A 151 9.55 8.91 -4.60
N ALA A 152 9.82 7.62 -4.87
CA ALA A 152 10.58 7.22 -6.05
C ALA A 152 9.82 7.54 -7.35
N VAL A 153 8.51 7.32 -7.39
CA VAL A 153 7.64 7.70 -8.52
C VAL A 153 7.75 9.19 -8.79
N LYS A 154 7.62 10.02 -7.75
CA LYS A 154 7.74 11.47 -7.87
C LYS A 154 9.11 11.91 -8.39
N GLN A 155 10.21 11.38 -7.85
CA GLN A 155 11.57 11.71 -8.30
C GLN A 155 11.80 11.29 -9.76
N THR A 156 11.38 10.09 -10.14
CA THR A 156 11.53 9.60 -11.52
C THR A 156 10.75 10.46 -12.49
N LYS A 157 9.54 10.89 -12.10
CA LYS A 157 8.71 11.82 -12.90
C LYS A 157 9.42 13.17 -13.12
N GLU A 158 10.04 13.73 -12.09
CA GLU A 158 10.80 14.98 -12.19
C GLU A 158 12.02 14.85 -13.12
N VAL A 159 12.63 13.67 -13.20
CA VAL A 159 13.79 13.40 -14.04
C VAL A 159 13.41 13.14 -15.51
N GLU A 160 12.34 12.38 -15.75
CA GLU A 160 11.93 11.99 -17.12
C GLU A 160 11.16 13.10 -17.85
N ASP A 161 10.40 13.90 -17.12
CA ASP A 161 9.49 14.88 -17.73
C ASP A 161 9.42 16.10 -16.82
N ASN A 162 10.26 17.07 -17.00
CA ASN A 162 10.33 18.32 -16.22
C ASN A 162 8.97 19.08 -16.09
N SER A 163 7.86 18.38 -16.37
CA SER A 163 6.49 18.86 -16.28
C SER A 163 5.81 18.35 -14.99
N GLN A 164 5.30 19.29 -14.20
CA GLN A 164 4.48 18.99 -13.02
C GLN A 164 3.04 18.55 -13.36
N LEU A 165 2.71 18.42 -14.65
CA LEU A 165 1.38 18.04 -15.08
C LEU A 165 1.10 16.57 -14.70
N LYS A 166 0.03 16.39 -13.93
CA LYS A 166 -0.52 15.06 -13.62
C LYS A 166 -1.08 14.48 -14.92
N ASP A 167 -0.48 13.37 -15.36
CA ASP A 167 -0.89 12.68 -16.57
C ASP A 167 -1.12 11.20 -16.21
N ASP A 168 -2.39 10.83 -16.04
CA ASP A 168 -2.83 9.47 -15.69
C ASP A 168 -2.38 8.42 -16.74
N ILE A 169 -1.88 8.87 -17.88
CA ILE A 169 -1.35 8.00 -18.95
C ILE A 169 0.14 7.69 -18.73
N LYS A 170 0.89 8.62 -18.15
CA LYS A 170 2.35 8.49 -17.93
C LYS A 170 2.69 7.77 -16.64
N ASP A 171 1.95 8.00 -15.58
CA ASP A 171 2.21 7.46 -14.25
C ASP A 171 2.27 5.92 -14.21
N PRO A 172 1.38 5.16 -14.88
CA PRO A 172 1.49 3.70 -14.96
C PRO A 172 2.78 3.19 -15.62
N LYS A 173 3.31 3.90 -16.63
CA LYS A 173 4.58 3.52 -17.27
C LYS A 173 5.77 3.72 -16.33
N LEU A 174 5.81 4.81 -15.58
CA LEU A 174 6.85 5.06 -14.58
C LEU A 174 6.87 3.97 -13.50
N ILE A 175 5.69 3.59 -13.03
CA ILE A 175 5.54 2.49 -12.07
C ILE A 175 6.11 1.19 -12.64
N ALA A 176 5.79 0.85 -13.89
CA ALA A 176 6.32 -0.34 -14.55
C ALA A 176 7.85 -0.29 -14.69
N ASN A 177 8.43 0.85 -15.04
CA ASN A 177 9.88 1.04 -15.13
C ASN A 177 10.57 0.84 -13.77
N LEU A 178 10.00 1.39 -12.68
CA LEU A 178 10.53 1.19 -11.33
C LEU A 178 10.51 -0.30 -10.92
N VAL A 179 9.47 -1.05 -11.30
CA VAL A 179 9.41 -2.50 -11.09
C VAL A 179 10.51 -3.19 -11.86
N LYS A 180 10.65 -2.89 -13.16
CA LYS A 180 11.71 -3.42 -14.03
C LYS A 180 13.10 -3.22 -13.42
N ASP A 181 13.36 -2.06 -12.81
CA ASP A 181 14.64 -1.70 -12.23
C ASP A 181 14.85 -2.22 -10.79
N GLY A 182 13.96 -3.09 -10.30
CA GLY A 182 14.04 -3.66 -8.95
C GLY A 182 13.75 -2.65 -7.82
N ASN A 183 13.14 -1.51 -8.13
CA ASN A 183 12.81 -0.47 -7.16
C ASN A 183 11.37 -0.66 -6.60
N PHE A 184 11.13 -1.82 -6.02
CA PHE A 184 9.84 -2.19 -5.45
C PHE A 184 9.97 -2.88 -4.09
N GLY A 185 8.86 -3.01 -3.36
CA GLY A 185 8.72 -3.82 -2.16
C GLY A 185 7.54 -4.78 -2.30
N MET A 186 7.53 -5.84 -1.48
CA MET A 186 6.39 -6.72 -1.41
C MET A 186 5.28 -6.07 -0.57
N PRO A 187 4.01 -6.09 -1.02
CA PRO A 187 2.91 -5.53 -0.25
C PRO A 187 2.67 -6.35 1.01
N TYR A 188 2.50 -5.67 2.13
CA TYR A 188 2.02 -6.31 3.35
C TYR A 188 0.49 -6.24 3.39
N LEU A 189 -0.15 -7.37 3.21
CA LEU A 189 -1.60 -7.53 3.38
C LEU A 189 -1.85 -8.09 4.77
N PRO A 190 -2.39 -7.28 5.70
CA PRO A 190 -2.72 -7.79 7.02
C PRO A 190 -3.90 -8.77 6.92
N GLU A 191 -3.76 -9.92 7.58
CA GLU A 191 -4.79 -10.96 7.60
C GLU A 191 -5.45 -11.08 8.98
N LYS A 192 -6.68 -11.58 8.99
CA LYS A 192 -7.42 -11.94 10.21
C LYS A 192 -7.38 -10.81 11.26
N LEU A 193 -6.91 -11.13 12.47
CA LEU A 193 -6.85 -10.22 13.60
C LEU A 193 -6.06 -8.93 13.29
N TYR A 194 -4.96 -9.03 12.53
CA TYR A 194 -4.16 -7.84 12.18
C TYR A 194 -4.89 -6.90 11.23
N ALA A 195 -5.72 -7.43 10.32
CA ALA A 195 -6.58 -6.62 9.47
C ALA A 195 -7.63 -5.86 10.30
N ASP A 196 -8.24 -6.54 11.28
CA ASP A 196 -9.22 -5.93 12.18
C ASP A 196 -8.60 -4.88 13.09
N ILE A 197 -7.44 -5.15 13.68
CA ILE A 197 -6.70 -4.19 14.50
C ILE A 197 -6.35 -2.95 13.68
N ARG A 198 -5.85 -3.11 12.46
CA ARG A 198 -5.54 -1.98 11.57
C ARG A 198 -6.77 -1.14 11.29
N ARG A 199 -7.89 -1.76 10.91
CA ARG A 199 -9.16 -1.08 10.64
C ARG A 199 -9.68 -0.32 11.86
N LEU A 200 -9.68 -0.96 13.04
CA LEU A 200 -10.11 -0.35 14.28
C LEU A 200 -9.20 0.80 14.73
N SER A 201 -7.88 0.67 14.54
CA SER A 201 -6.93 1.75 14.83
C SER A 201 -7.17 2.96 13.94
N MET A 202 -7.36 2.76 12.64
CA MET A 202 -7.67 3.85 11.71
C MET A 202 -9.00 4.52 12.08
N PHE A 203 -10.02 3.75 12.40
CA PHE A 203 -11.31 4.28 12.82
C PHE A 203 -11.21 5.08 14.13
N ARG A 204 -10.46 4.56 15.11
CA ARG A 204 -10.17 5.31 16.34
C ARG A 204 -9.49 6.65 16.08
N ASP A 205 -8.54 6.68 15.17
CA ASP A 205 -7.81 7.89 14.84
C ASP A 205 -8.72 8.90 14.14
N GLN A 206 -9.60 8.48 13.23
CA GLN A 206 -10.66 9.30 12.64
C GLN A 206 -11.58 9.91 13.70
N LEU A 207 -12.07 9.10 14.63
CA LEU A 207 -12.92 9.59 15.74
C LEU A 207 -12.19 10.61 16.63
N ASN A 208 -10.89 10.42 16.87
CA ASN A 208 -10.09 11.38 17.61
C ASN A 208 -9.92 12.70 16.86
N GLU A 209 -9.68 12.67 15.56
CA GLU A 209 -9.63 13.87 14.73
C GLU A 209 -10.97 14.61 14.71
N ASP A 210 -12.08 13.90 14.56
CA ASP A 210 -13.41 14.50 14.61
C ASP A 210 -13.71 15.13 15.98
N ARG A 211 -13.30 14.47 17.04
CA ARG A 211 -13.38 15.03 18.41
C ARG A 211 -12.59 16.35 18.50
N ILE A 212 -11.36 16.38 18.00
CA ILE A 212 -10.53 17.58 18.03
C ILE A 212 -11.15 18.70 17.18
N ARG A 213 -11.66 18.38 15.99
CA ARG A 213 -12.36 19.35 15.13
C ARG A 213 -13.56 19.96 15.83
N ASN A 214 -14.37 19.12 16.47
CA ASN A 214 -15.57 19.58 17.19
C ASN A 214 -15.23 20.41 18.43
N LEU A 215 -14.20 20.04 19.19
CA LEU A 215 -13.70 20.85 20.30
C LEU A 215 -13.21 22.22 19.83
N ASN A 216 -12.46 22.28 18.74
CA ASN A 216 -11.97 23.53 18.19
C ASN A 216 -13.14 24.43 17.70
N ARG A 217 -14.17 23.84 17.08
CA ARG A 217 -15.39 24.56 16.70
C ARG A 217 -16.08 25.12 17.95
N LEU A 218 -16.30 24.29 18.98
CA LEU A 218 -16.91 24.71 20.24
C LEU A 218 -16.13 25.87 20.89
N HIS A 219 -14.80 25.75 20.99
CA HIS A 219 -13.98 26.82 21.57
C HIS A 219 -14.08 28.13 20.77
N ARG A 220 -14.17 28.05 19.45
CA ARG A 220 -14.37 29.21 18.60
C ARG A 220 -15.72 29.88 18.88
N GLU A 221 -16.81 29.10 18.92
CA GLU A 221 -18.14 29.64 19.18
C GLU A 221 -18.25 30.24 20.61
N MET A 222 -17.64 29.59 21.62
CA MET A 222 -17.57 30.14 22.96
C MET A 222 -16.80 31.45 23.02
N LYS A 223 -15.68 31.58 22.30
CA LYS A 223 -14.94 32.86 22.24
C LYS A 223 -15.75 33.95 21.56
N LEU A 224 -16.45 33.64 20.48
CA LEU A 224 -17.32 34.58 19.80
C LEU A 224 -18.48 35.04 20.68
N SER A 225 -19.09 34.13 21.45
CA SER A 225 -20.14 34.43 22.42
C SER A 225 -19.66 35.37 23.54
N LEU A 226 -18.42 35.18 24.05
CA LEU A 226 -17.85 36.03 25.11
C LEU A 226 -17.44 37.44 24.64
N ILE A 227 -17.27 37.67 23.33
CA ILE A 227 -16.95 38.99 22.76
C ILE A 227 -18.22 39.85 22.66
N HIS A 228 -19.40 39.26 22.65
CA HIS A 228 -20.70 39.94 22.55
C HIS A 228 -21.38 40.20 23.91
N ILE A 229 -20.77 39.82 25.01
CA ILE A 229 -21.18 40.18 26.37
C ILE A 229 -20.33 41.33 26.87
#